data_7859b0ac2a5e43322eca557a6a9e6dc6
#
_entry.id   7859b0ac2a5e43322eca557a6a9e6dc6
#
_cell.length_a   1.000
_cell.length_b   1.000
_cell.length_c   1.000
_cell.angle_alpha   90.00
_cell.angle_beta   90.00
_cell.angle_gamma   90.00
#
_symmetry.space_group_name_H-M   'P 1'
#
loop_
_entity.id
_entity.type
_entity.pdbx_description
1 polymer ?
#
loop_
_entity_poly.entity_id
_entity_poly.type
_entity_poly.pdbx_seq_one_letter_code
_entity_poly.pdbx_strand_id
1 'polypeptide(L)'
;MNNASPNSAVSLRDFLSTSTKFAASAAALGTLPVERFAHGASPGDTIKVALVGAGGRGTGAADQAMQSGADVKLVAVADVHQDRMDRSLASLNKHKDQLAVKAENKFLGFDAYKQAIAQADVVILATPPGFRPMMFEEAVRQGKHVFMEKPVAVDGPGIRKVLAAAEEAKKKNLKVAVGLQRHHQPNYQESMKRLHGGEIGDIVSMRCYWNTSPVGPKVTREQAAKLLGRAPTEMEYQLRNWYMFAWLCGDHIVEQHIHNLDVINWVKQSFPVSCSGIGGRAYLSEPDHGEIFDHHTVEYVYADGSRMHSQCRQIPKCKGEVYEAVQGTKGSWIAERNVFAIRDLKQEVTWRYQAKEGEANDGHRLEHIPFFDAIRHNKPHNEAERGAKSTLTAIMGRMATYGGQPVTWEEALNSKLDLMPERLAWDAAPKPKPGPDGRYPYAIPGRTVAL
;
A
#
# COMPACT_ATOMS: atom_id res chain seq x y z
N MET A 1 -26.59 36.22 50.67
CA MET A 1 -26.49 35.11 51.63
C MET A 1 -25.90 33.94 50.87
N ASN A 2 -24.64 33.84 50.97
CA ASN A 2 -23.71 32.80 51.38
C ASN A 2 -24.23 31.34 51.26
N ASN A 3 -23.60 30.50 50.47
CA ASN A 3 -22.61 29.56 50.98
C ASN A 3 -21.86 28.81 49.86
N ALA A 4 -20.55 28.95 49.92
CA ALA A 4 -19.60 28.13 49.19
C ALA A 4 -19.33 26.86 50.00
N SER A 5 -19.11 25.73 49.32
CA SER A 5 -18.58 24.49 49.90
C SER A 5 -17.15 24.21 49.43
N PRO A 6 -16.28 23.68 50.28
CA PRO A 6 -14.84 23.72 50.07
C PRO A 6 -14.29 22.53 49.31
N ASN A 7 -13.25 22.80 48.54
CA ASN A 7 -12.31 21.82 47.95
C ASN A 7 -11.67 20.95 49.06
N SER A 8 -11.82 19.61 48.95
CA SER A 8 -11.01 18.68 49.71
C SER A 8 -9.77 18.34 48.91
N ALA A 9 -8.65 18.94 49.28
CA ALA A 9 -7.32 18.51 48.78
C ALA A 9 -6.97 17.13 49.37
N VAL A 10 -6.75 16.16 48.51
CA VAL A 10 -6.23 14.82 48.88
C VAL A 10 -4.78 15.01 49.33
N SER A 11 -4.44 14.56 50.56
CA SER A 11 -3.11 14.74 51.11
C SER A 11 -2.09 13.80 50.46
N LEU A 12 -0.85 14.26 50.34
CA LEU A 12 0.28 13.48 49.81
C LEU A 12 0.48 12.13 50.52
N ARG A 13 0.01 12.02 51.76
CA ARG A 13 0.06 10.78 52.56
C ARG A 13 -0.93 9.73 52.09
N ASP A 14 -2.12 10.14 51.63
CA ASP A 14 -3.15 9.22 51.10
C ASP A 14 -2.77 8.71 49.71
N PHE A 15 -2.10 9.56 48.93
CA PHE A 15 -1.55 9.15 47.63
C PHE A 15 -0.41 8.09 47.77
N LEU A 16 0.48 8.25 48.74
CA LEU A 16 1.58 7.33 49.01
C LEU A 16 1.12 6.00 49.64
N SER A 17 0.04 5.99 50.42
CA SER A 17 -0.50 4.77 51.03
C SER A 17 -1.29 3.93 50.02
N THR A 18 -1.84 4.52 48.98
CA THR A 18 -2.53 3.81 47.91
C THR A 18 -1.52 3.20 46.92
N SER A 19 -0.38 3.84 46.69
CA SER A 19 0.70 3.35 45.80
C SER A 19 1.40 2.13 46.37
N THR A 20 1.49 1.96 47.68
CA THR A 20 2.12 0.76 48.30
C THR A 20 1.20 -0.46 48.29
N LYS A 21 -0.09 -0.33 48.16
CA LYS A 21 -1.02 -1.46 48.02
C LYS A 21 -1.10 -2.01 46.58
N PHE A 22 -0.72 -1.23 45.58
CA PHE A 22 -0.61 -1.69 44.20
C PHE A 22 0.72 -2.41 43.89
N ALA A 23 1.77 -2.16 44.65
CA ALA A 23 3.08 -2.81 44.43
C ALA A 23 3.12 -4.27 44.99
N ALA A 24 2.21 -4.66 45.89
CA ALA A 24 2.17 -6.00 46.46
C ALA A 24 1.31 -7.00 45.63
N SER A 25 0.48 -6.52 44.69
CA SER A 25 -0.33 -7.36 43.80
C SER A 25 0.37 -7.69 42.47
N ALA A 26 1.50 -7.04 42.17
CA ALA A 26 2.25 -7.25 40.92
C ALA A 26 3.31 -8.39 41.03
N ALA A 27 3.51 -8.96 42.19
CA ALA A 27 4.50 -10.04 42.43
C ALA A 27 3.95 -11.46 42.27
N ALA A 28 2.66 -11.63 41.91
CA ALA A 28 2.01 -12.94 41.77
C ALA A 28 1.51 -13.23 40.35
N LEU A 29 1.78 -12.35 39.36
CA LEU A 29 1.65 -12.70 37.95
C LEU A 29 2.96 -13.37 37.55
N GLY A 30 2.91 -14.71 37.60
CA GLY A 30 4.01 -15.57 37.21
C GLY A 30 4.61 -15.12 35.88
N THR A 31 5.90 -15.26 35.77
CA THR A 31 6.75 -15.14 34.60
C THR A 31 6.07 -15.79 33.39
N LEU A 32 5.21 -15.07 32.69
CA LEU A 32 4.97 -15.38 31.29
C LEU A 32 6.31 -15.16 30.58
N PRO A 33 6.80 -16.13 29.82
CA PRO A 33 8.05 -15.94 29.13
C PRO A 33 7.90 -14.73 28.22
N VAL A 34 8.70 -13.70 28.47
CA VAL A 34 8.94 -12.61 27.51
C VAL A 34 9.78 -13.25 26.41
N GLU A 35 9.14 -14.18 25.68
CA GLU A 35 9.80 -14.89 24.61
C GLU A 35 9.79 -14.04 23.35
N ARG A 36 10.99 -13.56 23.01
CA ARG A 36 11.48 -13.31 21.66
C ARG A 36 10.70 -12.30 20.82
N PHE A 37 10.59 -11.07 21.29
CA PHE A 37 10.30 -9.95 20.40
C PHE A 37 11.62 -9.41 19.82
N ALA A 38 11.79 -9.58 18.50
CA ALA A 38 12.80 -8.94 17.65
C ALA A 38 14.26 -9.11 18.13
N HIS A 39 14.77 -10.32 18.18
CA HIS A 39 16.20 -10.52 17.97
C HIS A 39 16.43 -10.28 16.46
N GLY A 40 17.22 -9.28 16.10
CA GLY A 40 17.85 -9.25 14.79
C GLY A 40 18.45 -10.63 14.54
N ALA A 41 18.25 -11.20 13.34
CA ALA A 41 18.90 -12.45 12.98
C ALA A 41 20.40 -12.25 13.20
N SER A 42 21.05 -13.16 13.95
CA SER A 42 22.50 -13.11 14.08
C SER A 42 23.13 -13.26 12.68
N PRO A 43 24.29 -12.65 12.41
CA PRO A 43 24.96 -12.84 11.13
C PRO A 43 25.13 -14.34 10.86
N GLY A 44 24.48 -14.82 9.78
CA GLY A 44 24.47 -16.25 9.43
C GLY A 44 23.18 -17.01 9.74
N ASP A 45 22.22 -16.43 10.49
CA ASP A 45 20.92 -17.05 10.73
C ASP A 45 20.04 -16.99 9.47
N THR A 46 19.29 -18.06 9.23
CA THR A 46 18.29 -18.11 8.17
C THR A 46 17.11 -17.19 8.50
N ILE A 47 16.80 -16.25 7.61
CA ILE A 47 15.60 -15.42 7.65
C ILE A 47 14.46 -16.16 6.93
N LYS A 48 13.47 -16.58 7.69
CA LYS A 48 12.30 -17.31 7.17
C LYS A 48 11.26 -16.31 6.63
N VAL A 49 10.86 -16.49 5.38
CA VAL A 49 9.88 -15.63 4.72
C VAL A 49 8.60 -16.40 4.44
N ALA A 50 7.45 -15.77 4.69
CA ALA A 50 6.15 -16.24 4.23
C ALA A 50 5.63 -15.33 3.11
N LEU A 51 5.08 -15.91 2.04
CA LEU A 51 4.39 -15.19 0.97
C LEU A 51 2.88 -15.31 1.18
N VAL A 52 2.20 -14.18 1.31
CA VAL A 52 0.73 -14.07 1.38
C VAL A 52 0.24 -13.33 0.13
N GLY A 53 -0.44 -14.06 -0.75
CA GLY A 53 -0.80 -13.60 -2.09
C GLY A 53 0.21 -14.05 -3.15
N ALA A 54 0.01 -15.24 -3.71
CA ALA A 54 0.88 -15.90 -4.67
C ALA A 54 0.57 -15.52 -6.14
N GLY A 55 0.08 -14.29 -6.39
CA GLY A 55 -0.07 -13.73 -7.72
C GLY A 55 1.26 -13.32 -8.35
N GLY A 56 1.23 -12.74 -9.56
CA GLY A 56 2.46 -12.34 -10.28
C GLY A 56 3.35 -11.39 -9.48
N ARG A 57 2.77 -10.37 -8.83
CA ARG A 57 3.56 -9.42 -8.01
C ARG A 57 4.14 -10.11 -6.76
N GLY A 58 3.33 -10.94 -6.06
CA GLY A 58 3.81 -11.68 -4.90
C GLY A 58 4.94 -12.64 -5.24
N THR A 59 4.82 -13.38 -6.36
CA THR A 59 5.90 -14.23 -6.88
C THR A 59 7.17 -13.43 -7.15
N GLY A 60 7.04 -12.24 -7.78
CA GLY A 60 8.17 -11.34 -8.03
C GLY A 60 8.79 -10.81 -6.74
N ALA A 61 7.99 -10.43 -5.73
CA ALA A 61 8.50 -9.97 -4.46
C ALA A 61 9.25 -11.08 -3.69
N ALA A 62 8.75 -12.30 -3.72
CA ALA A 62 9.47 -13.44 -3.12
C ALA A 62 10.78 -13.74 -3.85
N ASP A 63 10.80 -13.66 -5.18
CA ASP A 63 11.99 -13.77 -6.02
C ASP A 63 13.05 -12.71 -5.60
N GLN A 64 12.64 -11.46 -5.53
CA GLN A 64 13.50 -10.32 -5.19
C GLN A 64 13.98 -10.38 -3.72
N ALA A 65 13.14 -10.84 -2.81
CA ALA A 65 13.53 -11.08 -1.42
C ALA A 65 14.64 -12.14 -1.32
N MET A 66 14.49 -13.27 -2.00
CA MET A 66 15.53 -14.30 -2.03
C MET A 66 16.83 -13.83 -2.68
N GLN A 67 16.77 -12.91 -3.66
CA GLN A 67 17.96 -12.29 -4.25
C GLN A 67 18.69 -11.31 -3.29
N SER A 68 18.07 -10.90 -2.18
CA SER A 68 18.70 -9.99 -1.21
C SER A 68 19.75 -10.67 -0.31
N GLY A 69 19.82 -12.00 -0.31
CA GLY A 69 20.82 -12.79 0.43
C GLY A 69 20.53 -14.28 0.42
N ALA A 70 21.58 -15.09 0.44
CA ALA A 70 21.47 -16.56 0.47
C ALA A 70 20.83 -17.10 1.76
N ASP A 71 20.81 -16.30 2.82
CA ASP A 71 20.19 -16.56 4.13
C ASP A 71 18.67 -16.41 4.11
N VAL A 72 18.09 -15.79 3.08
CA VAL A 72 16.63 -15.59 2.95
C VAL A 72 16.00 -16.84 2.34
N LYS A 73 15.06 -17.47 3.07
CA LYS A 73 14.36 -18.68 2.59
C LYS A 73 12.86 -18.52 2.65
N LEU A 74 12.18 -18.84 1.54
CA LEU A 74 10.72 -18.92 1.48
C LEU A 74 10.28 -20.25 2.12
N VAL A 75 9.56 -20.18 3.26
CA VAL A 75 9.18 -21.35 4.08
C VAL A 75 7.68 -21.62 4.10
N ALA A 76 6.85 -20.62 3.76
CA ALA A 76 5.39 -20.76 3.75
C ALA A 76 4.76 -19.92 2.62
N VAL A 77 3.61 -20.36 2.14
CA VAL A 77 2.83 -19.65 1.13
C VAL A 77 1.34 -19.74 1.45
N ALA A 78 0.61 -18.64 1.26
CA ALA A 78 -0.84 -18.58 1.40
C ALA A 78 -1.49 -17.85 0.22
N ASP A 79 -2.58 -18.40 -0.30
CA ASP A 79 -3.45 -17.77 -1.31
C ASP A 79 -4.88 -18.31 -1.16
N VAL A 80 -5.86 -17.67 -1.76
CA VAL A 80 -7.22 -18.18 -1.88
C VAL A 80 -7.41 -19.06 -3.14
N HIS A 81 -6.43 -19.06 -4.05
CA HIS A 81 -6.45 -19.81 -5.31
C HIS A 81 -5.27 -20.78 -5.40
N GLN A 82 -5.57 -22.08 -5.38
CA GLN A 82 -4.56 -23.15 -5.51
C GLN A 82 -3.71 -22.99 -6.79
N ASP A 83 -4.34 -22.71 -7.92
CA ASP A 83 -3.66 -22.56 -9.21
C ASP A 83 -2.64 -21.42 -9.24
N ARG A 84 -2.84 -20.35 -8.46
CA ARG A 84 -1.87 -19.25 -8.30
C ARG A 84 -0.68 -19.70 -7.47
N MET A 85 -0.93 -20.38 -6.36
CA MET A 85 0.10 -20.91 -5.49
C MET A 85 1.02 -21.89 -6.24
N ASP A 86 0.45 -22.82 -6.98
CA ASP A 86 1.21 -23.82 -7.73
C ASP A 86 2.08 -23.17 -8.81
N ARG A 87 1.53 -22.23 -9.58
CA ARG A 87 2.30 -21.45 -10.57
C ARG A 87 3.42 -20.64 -9.94
N SER A 88 3.17 -20.02 -8.80
CA SER A 88 4.17 -19.25 -8.06
C SER A 88 5.34 -20.14 -7.65
N LEU A 89 5.05 -21.25 -6.96
CA LEU A 89 6.09 -22.18 -6.51
C LEU A 89 6.88 -22.78 -7.69
N ALA A 90 6.22 -23.10 -8.78
CA ALA A 90 6.90 -23.58 -10.00
C ALA A 90 7.86 -22.51 -10.56
N SER A 91 7.44 -21.24 -10.61
CA SER A 91 8.28 -20.12 -11.06
C SER A 91 9.48 -19.87 -10.14
N LEU A 92 9.30 -20.03 -8.82
CA LEU A 92 10.34 -19.81 -7.81
C LEU A 92 11.32 -21.01 -7.68
N ASN A 93 11.07 -22.15 -8.35
CA ASN A 93 11.93 -23.33 -8.27
C ASN A 93 13.37 -23.10 -8.81
N LYS A 94 13.61 -21.98 -9.48
CA LYS A 94 14.97 -21.53 -9.84
C LYS A 94 15.86 -21.25 -8.61
N HIS A 95 15.27 -20.95 -7.45
CA HIS A 95 15.93 -20.72 -6.16
C HIS A 95 15.92 -21.99 -5.29
N LYS A 96 16.39 -23.12 -5.79
CA LYS A 96 16.29 -24.46 -5.14
C LYS A 96 16.74 -24.47 -3.68
N ASP A 97 17.84 -23.77 -3.37
CA ASP A 97 18.43 -23.73 -2.02
C ASP A 97 17.71 -22.82 -1.02
N GLN A 98 16.83 -21.93 -1.54
CA GLN A 98 16.09 -20.96 -0.77
C GLN A 98 14.58 -21.22 -0.77
N LEU A 99 14.07 -22.06 -1.68
CA LEU A 99 12.68 -22.48 -1.72
C LEU A 99 12.47 -23.68 -0.77
N ALA A 100 12.10 -23.41 0.47
CA ALA A 100 11.98 -24.39 1.55
C ALA A 100 10.52 -24.61 2.01
N VAL A 101 9.54 -24.37 1.11
CA VAL A 101 8.12 -24.55 1.39
C VAL A 101 7.76 -26.03 1.41
N LYS A 102 7.46 -26.56 2.60
CA LYS A 102 6.96 -27.93 2.77
C LYS A 102 5.48 -28.02 2.43
N ALA A 103 4.97 -29.23 2.21
CA ALA A 103 3.57 -29.47 1.87
C ALA A 103 2.61 -28.91 2.93
N GLU A 104 2.92 -29.08 4.21
CA GLU A 104 2.14 -28.59 5.36
C GLU A 104 2.16 -27.06 5.52
N ASN A 105 3.06 -26.37 4.83
CA ASN A 105 3.19 -24.91 4.86
C ASN A 105 2.58 -24.22 3.63
N LYS A 106 1.73 -24.93 2.90
CA LYS A 106 0.92 -24.40 1.80
C LYS A 106 -0.50 -24.21 2.30
N PHE A 107 -0.91 -22.97 2.53
CA PHE A 107 -2.18 -22.66 3.16
C PHE A 107 -3.16 -22.07 2.15
N LEU A 108 -4.38 -22.62 2.09
CA LEU A 108 -5.42 -22.22 1.14
C LEU A 108 -6.65 -21.66 1.87
N GLY A 109 -7.15 -20.51 1.42
CA GLY A 109 -8.39 -19.91 1.93
C GLY A 109 -8.20 -18.52 2.53
N PHE A 110 -9.31 -17.92 3.00
CA PHE A 110 -9.32 -16.54 3.49
C PHE A 110 -8.53 -16.34 4.79
N ASP A 111 -8.47 -17.34 5.66
CA ASP A 111 -7.71 -17.30 6.92
C ASP A 111 -6.30 -17.89 6.80
N ALA A 112 -5.93 -18.40 5.64
CA ALA A 112 -4.63 -19.02 5.35
C ALA A 112 -3.43 -18.13 5.71
N TYR A 113 -3.58 -16.79 5.57
CA TYR A 113 -2.55 -15.84 5.91
C TYR A 113 -2.09 -15.92 7.37
N LYS A 114 -3.01 -16.20 8.31
CA LYS A 114 -2.69 -16.29 9.76
C LYS A 114 -1.72 -17.43 10.03
N GLN A 115 -1.93 -18.56 9.35
CA GLN A 115 -1.09 -19.77 9.47
C GLN A 115 0.28 -19.56 8.80
N ALA A 116 0.31 -18.95 7.60
CA ALA A 116 1.56 -18.65 6.91
C ALA A 116 2.43 -17.65 7.69
N ILE A 117 1.82 -16.58 8.24
CA ILE A 117 2.50 -15.60 9.09
C ILE A 117 3.18 -16.27 10.28
N ALA A 118 2.54 -17.24 10.93
CA ALA A 118 3.07 -17.94 12.10
C ALA A 118 4.38 -18.70 11.79
N GLN A 119 4.62 -19.12 10.54
CA GLN A 119 5.80 -19.91 10.16
C GLN A 119 7.07 -19.10 9.91
N ALA A 120 6.99 -17.77 9.84
CA ALA A 120 8.05 -16.93 9.31
C ALA A 120 8.53 -15.85 10.29
N ASP A 121 9.68 -15.25 9.99
CA ASP A 121 10.23 -14.06 10.66
C ASP A 121 9.79 -12.80 9.89
N VAL A 122 9.68 -12.91 8.58
CA VAL A 122 9.29 -11.85 7.62
C VAL A 122 8.10 -12.30 6.80
N VAL A 123 7.15 -11.39 6.60
CA VAL A 123 5.96 -11.65 5.77
C VAL A 123 5.94 -10.72 4.56
N ILE A 124 5.76 -11.30 3.38
CA ILE A 124 5.46 -10.55 2.16
C ILE A 124 3.95 -10.55 1.97
N LEU A 125 3.33 -9.36 2.04
CA LEU A 125 1.90 -9.15 1.81
C LEU A 125 1.65 -8.61 0.40
N ALA A 126 1.21 -9.46 -0.52
CA ALA A 126 0.99 -9.13 -1.93
C ALA A 126 -0.42 -9.50 -2.43
N THR A 127 -1.37 -9.58 -1.54
CA THR A 127 -2.80 -9.73 -1.85
C THR A 127 -3.38 -8.46 -2.48
N PRO A 128 -4.61 -8.46 -3.01
CA PRO A 128 -5.29 -7.21 -3.36
C PRO A 128 -5.32 -6.24 -2.18
N PRO A 129 -5.20 -4.90 -2.43
CA PRO A 129 -5.04 -3.88 -1.38
C PRO A 129 -6.10 -3.89 -0.26
N GLY A 130 -7.35 -4.26 -0.57
CA GLY A 130 -8.42 -4.31 0.43
C GLY A 130 -8.12 -5.24 1.61
N PHE A 131 -7.39 -6.33 1.39
CA PHE A 131 -7.01 -7.27 2.45
C PHE A 131 -5.83 -6.81 3.30
N ARG A 132 -5.03 -5.88 2.82
CA ARG A 132 -3.73 -5.53 3.41
C ARG A 132 -3.81 -4.99 4.82
N PRO A 133 -4.79 -4.12 5.20
CA PRO A 133 -4.89 -3.60 6.56
C PRO A 133 -5.02 -4.69 7.62
N MET A 134 -5.89 -5.69 7.40
CA MET A 134 -6.11 -6.78 8.35
C MET A 134 -4.92 -7.75 8.42
N MET A 135 -4.24 -7.98 7.29
CA MET A 135 -3.07 -8.87 7.23
C MET A 135 -1.83 -8.22 7.85
N PHE A 136 -1.65 -6.91 7.67
CA PHE A 136 -0.59 -6.14 8.31
C PHE A 136 -0.77 -6.09 9.84
N GLU A 137 -1.99 -5.80 10.32
CA GLU A 137 -2.33 -5.84 11.74
C GLU A 137 -2.00 -7.20 12.36
N GLU A 138 -2.37 -8.29 11.68
CA GLU A 138 -2.08 -9.65 12.16
C GLU A 138 -0.59 -9.96 12.18
N ALA A 139 0.17 -9.55 11.16
CA ALA A 139 1.61 -9.75 11.13
C ALA A 139 2.31 -8.99 12.27
N VAL A 140 1.91 -7.74 12.54
CA VAL A 140 2.41 -6.93 13.66
C VAL A 140 2.00 -7.54 15.00
N ARG A 141 0.78 -8.06 15.14
CA ARG A 141 0.31 -8.76 16.33
C ARG A 141 1.20 -9.96 16.64
N GLN A 142 1.56 -10.74 15.61
CA GLN A 142 2.44 -11.92 15.74
C GLN A 142 3.94 -11.55 15.81
N GLY A 143 4.32 -10.26 15.85
CA GLY A 143 5.71 -9.82 15.99
C GLY A 143 6.57 -10.09 14.75
N LYS A 144 6.01 -10.00 13.54
CA LYS A 144 6.74 -10.26 12.28
C LYS A 144 7.18 -8.98 11.59
N HIS A 145 8.36 -9.00 10.97
CA HIS A 145 8.76 -7.98 10.00
C HIS A 145 7.88 -8.09 8.75
N VAL A 146 7.61 -6.97 8.08
CA VAL A 146 6.66 -6.96 6.97
C VAL A 146 7.21 -6.21 5.76
N PHE A 147 7.21 -6.87 4.62
CA PHE A 147 7.19 -6.22 3.33
C PHE A 147 5.75 -6.25 2.80
N MET A 148 5.14 -5.10 2.55
CA MET A 148 3.81 -5.05 1.99
C MET A 148 3.77 -4.26 0.69
N GLU A 149 3.08 -4.81 -0.31
CA GLU A 149 2.85 -4.14 -1.58
C GLU A 149 1.97 -2.89 -1.43
N LYS A 150 2.20 -1.92 -2.28
CA LYS A 150 1.33 -0.77 -2.46
C LYS A 150 0.07 -1.16 -3.27
N PRO A 151 -1.05 -0.45 -3.13
CA PRO A 151 -1.46 0.43 -2.02
C PRO A 151 -1.67 -0.36 -0.74
N VAL A 152 -1.62 0.32 0.40
CA VAL A 152 -1.73 -0.38 1.69
C VAL A 152 -3.15 -0.47 2.23
N ALA A 153 -4.11 0.16 1.57
CA ALA A 153 -5.55 0.13 1.87
C ALA A 153 -6.35 0.62 0.65
N VAL A 154 -7.68 0.61 0.76
CA VAL A 154 -8.61 1.09 -0.28
C VAL A 154 -9.59 2.16 0.22
N ASP A 155 -9.64 2.41 1.53
CA ASP A 155 -10.59 3.33 2.18
C ASP A 155 -10.02 3.94 3.47
N GLY A 156 -10.76 4.90 4.07
CA GLY A 156 -10.37 5.57 5.31
C GLY A 156 -10.23 4.63 6.50
N PRO A 157 -11.19 3.72 6.77
CA PRO A 157 -11.06 2.71 7.81
C PRO A 157 -9.79 1.86 7.69
N GLY A 158 -9.45 1.40 6.48
CA GLY A 158 -8.23 0.65 6.20
C GLY A 158 -6.96 1.47 6.46
N ILE A 159 -6.94 2.74 6.08
CA ILE A 159 -5.80 3.64 6.35
C ILE A 159 -5.58 3.81 7.86
N ARG A 160 -6.65 4.06 8.64
CA ARG A 160 -6.53 4.19 10.10
C ARG A 160 -6.00 2.92 10.76
N LYS A 161 -6.45 1.74 10.28
CA LYS A 161 -5.95 0.45 10.75
C LYS A 161 -4.46 0.27 10.44
N VAL A 162 -4.00 0.63 9.24
CA VAL A 162 -2.57 0.57 8.87
C VAL A 162 -1.74 1.53 9.73
N LEU A 163 -2.20 2.77 9.96
CA LEU A 163 -1.50 3.74 10.80
C LEU A 163 -1.38 3.25 12.25
N ALA A 164 -2.45 2.69 12.83
CA ALA A 164 -2.41 2.11 14.16
C ALA A 164 -1.42 0.94 14.26
N ALA A 165 -1.45 0.02 13.29
CA ALA A 165 -0.51 -1.10 13.23
C ALA A 165 0.95 -0.63 12.99
N ALA A 166 1.16 0.47 12.24
CA ALA A 166 2.48 1.06 12.05
C ALA A 166 3.10 1.56 13.36
N GLU A 167 2.30 2.19 14.23
CA GLU A 167 2.76 2.63 15.55
C GLU A 167 3.10 1.43 16.46
N GLU A 168 2.29 0.37 16.43
CA GLU A 168 2.61 -0.86 17.17
C GLU A 168 3.87 -1.54 16.63
N ALA A 169 4.08 -1.54 15.30
CA ALA A 169 5.30 -2.06 14.70
C ALA A 169 6.54 -1.27 15.15
N LYS A 170 6.46 0.07 15.25
CA LYS A 170 7.54 0.90 15.79
C LYS A 170 7.86 0.53 17.25
N LYS A 171 6.86 0.41 18.12
CA LYS A 171 7.02 0.02 19.53
C LYS A 171 7.71 -1.34 19.68
N LYS A 172 7.36 -2.29 18.80
CA LYS A 172 7.93 -3.64 18.77
C LYS A 172 9.26 -3.72 18.01
N ASN A 173 9.80 -2.59 17.53
CA ASN A 173 11.01 -2.54 16.69
C ASN A 173 10.93 -3.43 15.44
N LEU A 174 9.72 -3.63 14.88
CA LEU A 174 9.52 -4.37 13.65
C LEU A 174 9.90 -3.53 12.43
N LYS A 175 10.59 -4.14 11.48
CA LYS A 175 10.96 -3.50 10.23
C LYS A 175 9.79 -3.63 9.26
N VAL A 176 9.41 -2.53 8.62
CA VAL A 176 8.30 -2.50 7.66
C VAL A 176 8.75 -1.79 6.41
N ALA A 177 8.68 -2.47 5.26
CA ALA A 177 8.87 -1.88 3.95
C ALA A 177 7.55 -1.83 3.17
N VAL A 178 7.41 -0.87 2.28
CA VAL A 178 6.24 -0.70 1.40
C VAL A 178 6.71 -0.62 -0.04
N GLY A 179 6.09 -1.40 -0.94
CA GLY A 179 6.43 -1.52 -2.36
C GLY A 179 6.30 -0.23 -3.19
N LEU A 180 6.76 0.89 -2.65
CA LEU A 180 6.89 2.18 -3.34
C LEU A 180 8.30 2.29 -3.94
N GLN A 181 8.61 1.40 -4.85
CA GLN A 181 9.95 1.10 -5.36
C GLN A 181 10.73 2.30 -5.91
N ARG A 182 10.04 3.40 -6.32
CA ARG A 182 10.71 4.59 -6.85
C ARG A 182 11.63 5.28 -5.83
N HIS A 183 11.34 5.14 -4.54
CA HIS A 183 12.22 5.62 -3.47
C HIS A 183 13.59 4.93 -3.43
N HIS A 184 13.70 3.76 -4.03
CA HIS A 184 14.92 2.95 -4.06
C HIS A 184 15.66 3.01 -5.40
N GLN A 185 15.15 3.78 -6.37
CA GLN A 185 15.80 3.95 -7.67
C GLN A 185 16.81 5.12 -7.63
N PRO A 186 18.07 4.92 -8.05
CA PRO A 186 19.11 5.94 -8.00
C PRO A 186 18.76 7.24 -8.73
N ASN A 187 18.07 7.15 -9.89
CA ASN A 187 17.64 8.31 -10.66
C ASN A 187 16.64 9.20 -9.88
N TYR A 188 15.69 8.59 -9.15
CA TYR A 188 14.78 9.34 -8.28
C TYR A 188 15.52 9.89 -7.06
N GLN A 189 16.36 9.10 -6.39
CA GLN A 189 17.11 9.52 -5.20
C GLN A 189 18.01 10.73 -5.51
N GLU A 190 18.75 10.70 -6.63
CA GLU A 190 19.58 11.83 -7.03
C GLU A 190 18.75 13.07 -7.43
N SER A 191 17.59 12.86 -8.09
CA SER A 191 16.63 13.93 -8.35
C SER A 191 16.17 14.60 -7.06
N MET A 192 15.72 13.82 -6.07
CA MET A 192 15.21 14.34 -4.80
C MET A 192 16.28 15.10 -4.02
N LYS A 193 17.52 14.61 -4.01
CA LYS A 193 18.63 15.32 -3.39
C LYS A 193 18.80 16.73 -3.97
N ARG A 194 18.67 16.89 -5.27
CA ARG A 194 18.80 18.19 -5.96
C ARG A 194 17.57 19.08 -5.72
N LEU A 195 16.37 18.51 -5.82
CA LEU A 195 15.14 19.25 -5.59
C LEU A 195 15.07 19.77 -4.15
N HIS A 196 15.36 18.94 -3.16
CA HIS A 196 15.41 19.33 -1.75
C HIS A 196 16.61 20.26 -1.45
N GLY A 197 17.66 20.23 -2.28
CA GLY A 197 18.76 21.20 -2.27
C GLY A 197 18.40 22.57 -2.87
N GLY A 198 17.18 22.74 -3.40
CA GLY A 198 16.66 24.02 -3.90
C GLY A 198 17.13 24.41 -5.30
N GLU A 199 17.59 23.46 -6.14
CA GLU A 199 18.09 23.77 -7.49
C GLU A 199 17.01 24.42 -8.39
N ILE A 200 15.72 24.08 -8.20
CA ILE A 200 14.61 24.71 -8.94
C ILE A 200 13.95 25.87 -8.17
N GLY A 201 14.43 26.22 -6.98
CA GLY A 201 13.81 27.22 -6.10
C GLY A 201 12.53 26.72 -5.44
N ASP A 202 11.65 27.66 -5.04
CA ASP A 202 10.36 27.33 -4.42
C ASP A 202 9.44 26.65 -5.42
N ILE A 203 8.73 25.63 -4.98
CA ILE A 203 7.81 24.87 -5.84
C ILE A 203 6.53 25.69 -6.08
N VAL A 204 6.24 25.94 -7.36
CA VAL A 204 5.06 26.71 -7.81
C VAL A 204 3.91 25.80 -8.22
N SER A 205 4.21 24.78 -9.05
CA SER A 205 3.21 23.85 -9.54
C SER A 205 3.83 22.47 -9.83
N MET A 206 3.02 21.44 -9.68
CA MET A 206 3.41 20.06 -9.89
C MET A 206 2.37 19.35 -10.76
N ARG A 207 2.81 18.37 -11.53
CA ARG A 207 1.90 17.50 -12.28
C ARG A 207 2.45 16.09 -12.36
N CYS A 208 1.53 15.14 -12.39
CA CYS A 208 1.88 13.73 -12.52
C CYS A 208 0.82 12.97 -13.30
N TYR A 209 1.25 12.13 -14.23
CA TYR A 209 0.34 11.44 -15.14
C TYR A 209 0.62 9.94 -15.17
N TRP A 210 -0.47 9.16 -15.15
CA TRP A 210 -0.46 7.73 -15.43
C TRP A 210 -1.53 7.40 -16.48
N ASN A 211 -1.26 7.77 -17.71
CA ASN A 211 -2.14 7.53 -18.84
C ASN A 211 -1.65 6.31 -19.63
N THR A 212 -2.36 5.19 -19.50
CA THR A 212 -1.96 3.90 -20.09
C THR A 212 -3.15 3.20 -20.77
N SER A 213 -2.88 2.02 -21.32
CA SER A 213 -3.92 1.11 -21.77
C SER A 213 -4.61 0.44 -20.56
N PRO A 214 -5.86 -0.06 -20.72
CA PRO A 214 -6.58 -0.75 -19.65
C PRO A 214 -5.86 -2.00 -19.17
N VAL A 215 -5.98 -2.28 -17.88
CA VAL A 215 -5.60 -3.58 -17.31
C VAL A 215 -6.63 -4.64 -17.68
N GLY A 216 -7.92 -4.28 -17.73
CA GLY A 216 -9.03 -5.14 -18.10
C GLY A 216 -9.31 -6.30 -17.15
N PRO A 217 -10.44 -6.98 -17.31
CA PRO A 217 -10.75 -8.20 -16.57
C PRO A 217 -9.79 -9.33 -16.96
N LYS A 218 -9.51 -10.23 -16.02
CA LYS A 218 -8.63 -11.40 -16.24
C LYS A 218 -9.38 -12.60 -16.77
N VAL A 219 -10.65 -12.73 -16.41
CA VAL A 219 -11.55 -13.79 -16.88
C VAL A 219 -12.96 -13.23 -17.06
N THR A 220 -13.67 -13.70 -18.11
CA THR A 220 -15.11 -13.46 -18.23
C THR A 220 -15.89 -14.41 -17.30
N ARG A 221 -17.17 -14.12 -17.05
CA ARG A 221 -18.01 -15.04 -16.25
C ARG A 221 -18.10 -16.43 -16.86
N GLU A 222 -18.17 -16.52 -18.18
CA GLU A 222 -18.16 -17.80 -18.91
C GLU A 222 -16.86 -18.58 -18.69
N GLN A 223 -15.71 -17.89 -18.80
CA GLN A 223 -14.40 -18.50 -18.53
C GLN A 223 -14.27 -18.94 -17.06
N ALA A 224 -14.77 -18.15 -16.11
CA ALA A 224 -14.80 -18.51 -14.71
C ALA A 224 -15.68 -19.73 -14.45
N ALA A 225 -16.87 -19.79 -15.07
CA ALA A 225 -17.76 -20.96 -15.00
C ALA A 225 -17.12 -22.23 -15.56
N LYS A 226 -16.42 -22.12 -16.68
CA LYS A 226 -15.67 -23.24 -17.27
C LYS A 226 -14.56 -23.74 -16.34
N LEU A 227 -13.83 -22.83 -15.69
CA LEU A 227 -12.77 -23.17 -14.74
C LEU A 227 -13.30 -23.91 -13.50
N LEU A 228 -14.51 -23.54 -13.04
CA LEU A 228 -15.11 -24.07 -11.82
C LEU A 228 -16.04 -25.28 -12.08
N GLY A 229 -16.39 -25.56 -13.34
CA GLY A 229 -17.42 -26.54 -13.69
C GLY A 229 -18.84 -26.15 -13.28
N ARG A 230 -19.05 -24.91 -12.83
CA ARG A 230 -20.34 -24.32 -12.41
C ARG A 230 -20.27 -22.80 -12.50
N ALA A 231 -21.42 -22.12 -12.36
CA ALA A 231 -21.44 -20.67 -12.25
C ALA A 231 -20.60 -20.19 -11.03
N PRO A 232 -19.74 -19.17 -11.18
CA PRO A 232 -18.99 -18.60 -10.06
C PRO A 232 -19.92 -17.85 -9.11
N THR A 233 -19.62 -17.87 -7.83
CA THR A 233 -20.18 -16.89 -6.90
C THR A 233 -19.61 -15.50 -7.20
N GLU A 234 -20.25 -14.44 -6.69
CA GLU A 234 -19.70 -13.07 -6.85
C GLU A 234 -18.30 -12.93 -6.23
N MET A 235 -18.06 -13.53 -5.08
CA MET A 235 -16.76 -13.54 -4.42
C MET A 235 -15.69 -14.20 -5.30
N GLU A 236 -15.96 -15.37 -5.87
CA GLU A 236 -15.03 -16.08 -6.76
C GLU A 236 -14.70 -15.28 -8.02
N TYR A 237 -15.74 -14.68 -8.61
CA TYR A 237 -15.59 -13.87 -9.82
C TYR A 237 -14.79 -12.59 -9.55
N GLN A 238 -15.17 -11.84 -8.51
CA GLN A 238 -14.53 -10.57 -8.19
C GLN A 238 -13.06 -10.75 -7.74
N LEU A 239 -12.74 -11.77 -6.98
CA LEU A 239 -11.35 -12.07 -6.59
C LEU A 239 -10.46 -12.44 -7.78
N ARG A 240 -10.99 -13.10 -8.81
CA ARG A 240 -10.23 -13.35 -10.05
C ARG A 240 -10.04 -12.08 -10.88
N ASN A 241 -10.98 -11.15 -10.80
CA ASN A 241 -10.98 -9.84 -11.48
C ASN A 241 -10.76 -8.66 -10.52
N TRP A 242 -9.98 -8.88 -9.47
CA TRP A 242 -9.81 -7.96 -8.35
C TRP A 242 -9.53 -6.50 -8.75
N TYR A 243 -8.88 -6.28 -9.88
CA TYR A 243 -8.55 -4.96 -10.39
C TYR A 243 -9.78 -4.14 -10.84
N MET A 244 -10.89 -4.80 -11.12
CA MET A 244 -12.14 -4.17 -11.59
C MET A 244 -13.07 -3.71 -10.45
N PHE A 245 -12.70 -3.94 -9.19
CA PHE A 245 -13.56 -3.69 -8.03
C PHE A 245 -12.86 -2.83 -6.98
N ALA A 246 -13.49 -1.69 -6.64
CA ALA A 246 -12.89 -0.69 -5.75
C ALA A 246 -12.59 -1.24 -4.34
N TRP A 247 -13.40 -2.16 -3.81
CA TRP A 247 -13.13 -2.79 -2.51
C TRP A 247 -11.86 -3.64 -2.49
N LEU A 248 -11.39 -4.12 -3.66
CA LEU A 248 -10.17 -4.90 -3.80
C LEU A 248 -8.96 -4.04 -4.19
N CYS A 249 -9.11 -3.16 -5.19
CA CYS A 249 -7.99 -2.40 -5.77
C CYS A 249 -7.97 -0.92 -5.36
N GLY A 250 -9.09 -0.36 -4.90
CA GLY A 250 -9.22 1.08 -4.63
C GLY A 250 -9.48 1.94 -5.87
N ASP A 251 -9.70 1.35 -7.06
CA ASP A 251 -9.65 1.96 -8.39
C ASP A 251 -8.21 2.20 -8.89
N HIS A 252 -8.03 2.39 -10.21
CA HIS A 252 -6.70 2.52 -10.82
C HIS A 252 -5.94 3.78 -10.38
N ILE A 253 -6.64 4.83 -9.93
CA ILE A 253 -6.00 6.00 -9.31
C ILE A 253 -5.26 5.60 -8.02
N VAL A 254 -5.82 4.67 -7.25
CA VAL A 254 -5.22 4.16 -6.01
C VAL A 254 -4.18 3.07 -6.32
N GLU A 255 -4.52 2.13 -7.21
CA GLU A 255 -3.68 0.95 -7.44
C GLU A 255 -2.43 1.26 -8.29
N GLN A 256 -2.56 2.07 -9.35
CA GLN A 256 -1.46 2.37 -10.27
C GLN A 256 -0.89 3.78 -10.06
N HIS A 257 -1.74 4.79 -10.07
CA HIS A 257 -1.29 6.17 -10.09
C HIS A 257 -0.67 6.63 -8.77
N ILE A 258 -0.88 5.88 -7.68
CA ILE A 258 -0.19 6.11 -6.40
C ILE A 258 1.32 6.30 -6.56
N HIS A 259 1.97 5.62 -7.50
CA HIS A 259 3.40 5.76 -7.72
C HIS A 259 3.81 7.19 -8.07
N ASN A 260 3.01 7.89 -8.89
CA ASN A 260 3.29 9.27 -9.28
C ASN A 260 2.89 10.26 -8.18
N LEU A 261 1.73 10.02 -7.54
CA LEU A 261 1.27 10.82 -6.40
C LEU A 261 2.28 10.80 -5.24
N ASP A 262 2.82 9.62 -4.93
CA ASP A 262 3.84 9.44 -3.91
C ASP A 262 5.15 10.18 -4.24
N VAL A 263 5.60 10.15 -5.50
CA VAL A 263 6.77 10.91 -5.93
C VAL A 263 6.57 12.41 -5.72
N ILE A 264 5.40 12.95 -6.05
CA ILE A 264 5.13 14.37 -5.84
C ILE A 264 5.05 14.71 -4.35
N ASN A 265 4.44 13.85 -3.52
CA ASN A 265 4.47 14.01 -2.07
C ASN A 265 5.92 13.99 -1.53
N TRP A 266 6.79 13.14 -2.09
CA TRP A 266 8.20 13.09 -1.75
C TRP A 266 8.95 14.35 -2.17
N VAL A 267 8.74 14.85 -3.40
CA VAL A 267 9.26 16.14 -3.85
C VAL A 267 8.85 17.26 -2.89
N LYS A 268 7.58 17.29 -2.52
CA LYS A 268 6.98 18.32 -1.66
C LYS A 268 7.34 18.16 -0.18
N GLN A 269 7.81 16.99 0.24
CA GLN A 269 8.02 16.62 1.65
C GLN A 269 6.77 16.86 2.52
N SER A 270 5.59 16.81 1.92
CA SER A 270 4.31 16.99 2.59
C SER A 270 3.18 16.29 1.83
N PHE A 271 1.98 16.30 2.40
CA PHE A 271 0.79 15.71 1.82
C PHE A 271 -0.26 16.80 1.55
N PRO A 272 -1.15 16.64 0.57
CA PRO A 272 -2.18 17.63 0.27
C PRO A 272 -3.17 17.78 1.43
N VAL A 273 -3.70 18.99 1.60
CA VAL A 273 -4.74 19.28 2.61
C VAL A 273 -6.15 19.13 2.05
N SER A 274 -6.31 19.22 0.72
CA SER A 274 -7.59 19.02 0.05
C SER A 274 -7.38 18.66 -1.42
N CYS A 275 -8.42 18.15 -2.06
CA CYS A 275 -8.47 17.97 -3.50
C CYS A 275 -9.87 18.15 -4.06
N SER A 276 -9.94 18.39 -5.37
CA SER A 276 -11.17 18.33 -6.17
C SER A 276 -10.86 17.71 -7.52
N GLY A 277 -11.84 17.09 -8.16
CA GLY A 277 -11.56 16.41 -9.42
C GLY A 277 -12.79 16.02 -10.21
N ILE A 278 -12.55 15.60 -11.43
CA ILE A 278 -13.54 15.03 -12.33
C ILE A 278 -13.06 13.66 -12.81
N GLY A 279 -13.98 12.76 -13.06
CA GLY A 279 -13.68 11.41 -13.54
C GLY A 279 -14.94 10.71 -14.00
N GLY A 280 -14.78 9.53 -14.53
CA GLY A 280 -15.90 8.77 -15.03
C GLY A 280 -15.51 7.53 -15.82
N ARG A 281 -16.47 7.05 -16.62
CA ARG A 281 -16.33 5.91 -17.51
C ARG A 281 -16.67 6.33 -18.93
N ALA A 282 -15.76 6.07 -19.85
CA ALA A 282 -15.95 6.26 -21.29
C ALA A 282 -15.75 4.94 -22.06
N TYR A 283 -14.90 4.05 -21.54
CA TYR A 283 -14.55 2.80 -22.17
C TYR A 283 -15.06 1.56 -21.39
N LEU A 284 -15.00 1.59 -20.07
CA LEU A 284 -15.36 0.42 -19.23
C LEU A 284 -16.89 0.25 -19.14
N SER A 285 -17.54 -0.22 -20.21
CA SER A 285 -19.00 -0.30 -20.33
C SER A 285 -19.56 -1.73 -20.32
N GLU A 286 -18.71 -2.76 -20.47
CA GLU A 286 -19.15 -4.14 -20.59
C GLU A 286 -19.41 -4.80 -19.22
N PRO A 287 -20.22 -5.89 -19.15
CA PRO A 287 -20.53 -6.56 -17.88
C PRO A 287 -19.32 -6.99 -17.06
N ASP A 288 -18.25 -7.44 -17.73
CA ASP A 288 -17.03 -7.89 -17.04
C ASP A 288 -16.11 -6.75 -16.58
N HIS A 289 -16.44 -5.49 -16.86
CA HIS A 289 -15.62 -4.32 -16.52
C HIS A 289 -15.77 -3.82 -15.08
N GLY A 290 -16.55 -4.53 -14.22
CA GLY A 290 -16.70 -4.16 -12.82
C GLY A 290 -17.26 -2.75 -12.61
N GLU A 291 -16.81 -2.07 -11.56
CA GLU A 291 -17.38 -0.77 -11.13
C GLU A 291 -16.42 0.43 -11.18
N ILE A 292 -15.09 0.21 -11.37
CA ILE A 292 -14.12 1.31 -11.33
C ILE A 292 -14.28 2.29 -12.49
N PHE A 293 -13.77 3.50 -12.34
CA PHE A 293 -13.65 4.46 -13.42
C PHE A 293 -12.54 4.10 -14.39
N ASP A 294 -12.49 4.70 -15.56
CA ASP A 294 -11.40 4.56 -16.52
C ASP A 294 -10.57 5.82 -16.70
N HIS A 295 -10.99 6.94 -16.08
CA HIS A 295 -10.21 8.18 -16.04
C HIS A 295 -10.51 9.03 -14.80
N HIS A 296 -9.47 9.70 -14.31
CA HIS A 296 -9.53 10.69 -13.24
C HIS A 296 -8.63 11.87 -13.57
N THR A 297 -9.11 13.08 -13.29
CA THR A 297 -8.31 14.31 -13.26
C THR A 297 -8.56 14.96 -11.92
N VAL A 298 -7.50 15.16 -11.13
CA VAL A 298 -7.60 15.68 -9.76
C VAL A 298 -6.60 16.80 -9.56
N GLU A 299 -7.05 17.90 -8.98
CA GLU A 299 -6.21 18.96 -8.44
C GLU A 299 -6.10 18.79 -6.93
N TYR A 300 -4.88 18.64 -6.44
CA TYR A 300 -4.56 18.58 -5.02
C TYR A 300 -3.94 19.88 -4.57
N VAL A 301 -4.34 20.38 -3.40
CA VAL A 301 -3.85 21.62 -2.79
C VAL A 301 -3.01 21.29 -1.57
N TYR A 302 -1.80 21.84 -1.48
CA TYR A 302 -0.92 21.73 -0.32
C TYR A 302 -1.09 22.92 0.63
N ALA A 303 -0.63 22.78 1.87
CA ALA A 303 -0.81 23.81 2.91
C ALA A 303 -0.21 25.19 2.58
N ASP A 304 0.83 25.22 1.73
CA ASP A 304 1.45 26.46 1.24
C ASP A 304 0.76 27.04 -0.02
N GLY A 305 -0.36 26.47 -0.44
CA GLY A 305 -1.12 26.89 -1.61
C GLY A 305 -0.60 26.34 -2.94
N SER A 306 0.55 25.66 -2.98
CA SER A 306 1.02 25.00 -4.21
C SER A 306 0.06 23.88 -4.64
N ARG A 307 0.01 23.59 -5.94
CA ARG A 307 -0.97 22.65 -6.50
C ARG A 307 -0.29 21.53 -7.28
N MET A 308 -0.86 20.34 -7.17
CA MET A 308 -0.52 19.19 -8.01
C MET A 308 -1.69 18.87 -8.94
N HIS A 309 -1.47 18.92 -10.25
CA HIS A 309 -2.41 18.45 -11.25
C HIS A 309 -2.11 16.99 -11.59
N SER A 310 -3.07 16.14 -11.33
CA SER A 310 -2.95 14.69 -11.46
C SER A 310 -3.89 14.18 -12.54
N GLN A 311 -3.41 13.32 -13.44
CA GLN A 311 -4.24 12.62 -14.41
C GLN A 311 -3.90 11.13 -14.44
N CYS A 312 -4.90 10.29 -14.46
CA CYS A 312 -4.73 8.89 -14.80
C CYS A 312 -5.89 8.41 -15.69
N ARG A 313 -5.54 7.57 -16.66
CA ARG A 313 -6.49 7.05 -17.65
C ARG A 313 -6.11 5.67 -18.11
N GLN A 314 -7.12 4.81 -18.25
CA GLN A 314 -7.01 3.47 -18.80
C GLN A 314 -7.97 3.28 -19.99
N ILE A 315 -7.75 4.03 -21.05
CA ILE A 315 -8.55 3.98 -22.30
C ILE A 315 -7.62 3.54 -23.45
N PRO A 316 -8.00 2.51 -24.24
CA PRO A 316 -7.15 2.02 -25.33
C PRO A 316 -7.03 3.05 -26.45
N LYS A 317 -5.95 2.93 -27.23
CA LYS A 317 -5.66 3.78 -28.40
C LYS A 317 -5.50 5.28 -28.08
N CYS A 318 -5.44 5.67 -26.83
CA CYS A 318 -5.08 7.03 -26.42
C CYS A 318 -3.57 7.16 -26.23
N LYS A 319 -3.05 8.41 -26.32
CA LYS A 319 -1.63 8.69 -26.06
C LYS A 319 -1.24 8.22 -24.66
N GLY A 320 -0.20 7.38 -24.55
CA GLY A 320 0.36 6.95 -23.28
C GLY A 320 1.33 7.98 -22.72
N GLU A 321 1.19 8.30 -21.41
CA GLU A 321 2.06 9.23 -20.68
C GLU A 321 2.19 8.78 -19.23
N VAL A 322 3.40 8.50 -18.78
CA VAL A 322 3.69 8.21 -17.37
C VAL A 322 4.90 9.04 -16.97
N TYR A 323 4.67 10.10 -16.21
CA TYR A 323 5.73 11.01 -15.79
C TYR A 323 5.33 11.87 -14.58
N GLU A 324 6.33 12.50 -13.97
CA GLU A 324 6.21 13.60 -13.02
C GLU A 324 6.96 14.83 -13.55
N ALA A 325 6.39 16.02 -13.29
CA ALA A 325 7.05 17.28 -13.58
C ALA A 325 6.76 18.32 -12.49
N VAL A 326 7.77 19.11 -12.17
CA VAL A 326 7.70 20.13 -11.13
C VAL A 326 8.25 21.43 -11.69
N GLN A 327 7.49 22.51 -11.50
CA GLN A 327 7.91 23.88 -11.84
C GLN A 327 8.22 24.63 -10.54
N GLY A 328 9.41 25.17 -10.47
CA GLY A 328 9.85 26.04 -9.38
C GLY A 328 10.16 27.45 -9.87
N THR A 329 10.54 28.32 -8.93
CA THR A 329 10.85 29.74 -9.20
C THR A 329 12.19 29.94 -9.92
N LYS A 330 13.09 28.97 -9.95
CA LYS A 330 14.41 29.04 -10.60
C LYS A 330 14.56 28.06 -11.77
N GLY A 331 13.60 27.16 -11.96
CA GLY A 331 13.70 26.14 -12.99
C GLY A 331 12.60 25.09 -12.89
N SER A 332 12.77 23.98 -13.58
CA SER A 332 11.83 22.87 -13.62
C SER A 332 12.56 21.52 -13.56
N TRP A 333 11.85 20.50 -13.10
CA TRP A 333 12.28 19.11 -13.12
C TRP A 333 11.28 18.24 -13.84
N ILE A 334 11.76 17.22 -14.54
CA ILE A 334 10.96 16.19 -15.18
C ILE A 334 11.56 14.80 -14.95
N ALA A 335 10.69 13.82 -14.68
CA ALA A 335 10.98 12.40 -14.68
C ALA A 335 10.02 11.69 -15.65
N GLU A 336 10.49 11.39 -16.84
CA GLU A 336 9.71 10.72 -17.89
C GLU A 336 10.51 9.57 -18.48
N ARG A 337 10.03 8.33 -18.38
CA ARG A 337 10.72 7.11 -18.86
C ARG A 337 12.15 7.04 -18.31
N ASN A 338 13.16 7.25 -19.16
CA ASN A 338 14.59 7.24 -18.80
C ASN A 338 15.19 8.67 -18.74
N VAL A 339 14.36 9.70 -18.81
CA VAL A 339 14.82 11.11 -18.76
C VAL A 339 14.48 11.69 -17.39
N PHE A 340 15.52 12.01 -16.63
CA PHE A 340 15.45 12.76 -15.39
C PHE A 340 16.33 13.99 -15.56
N ALA A 341 15.73 15.16 -15.59
CA ALA A 341 16.44 16.39 -15.93
C ALA A 341 15.89 17.60 -15.16
N ILE A 342 16.80 18.52 -14.84
CA ILE A 342 16.52 19.87 -14.38
C ILE A 342 16.82 20.85 -15.52
N ARG A 343 15.95 21.84 -15.68
CA ARG A 343 16.11 22.94 -16.62
C ARG A 343 15.99 24.26 -15.88
N ASP A 344 16.73 25.25 -16.32
CA ASP A 344 16.57 26.62 -15.85
C ASP A 344 15.31 27.30 -16.44
N LEU A 345 15.11 28.59 -16.15
CA LEU A 345 13.98 29.38 -16.68
C LEU A 345 14.07 29.63 -18.19
N LYS A 346 15.25 29.51 -18.79
CA LYS A 346 15.48 29.57 -20.24
C LYS A 346 15.26 28.23 -20.93
N GLN A 347 14.89 27.20 -20.17
CA GLN A 347 14.68 25.82 -20.64
C GLN A 347 16.00 25.11 -21.05
N GLU A 348 17.16 25.64 -20.65
CA GLU A 348 18.45 24.98 -20.83
C GLU A 348 18.57 23.86 -19.78
N VAL A 349 19.12 22.72 -20.19
CA VAL A 349 19.33 21.58 -19.29
C VAL A 349 20.54 21.87 -18.41
N THR A 350 20.30 22.10 -17.12
CA THR A 350 21.35 22.34 -16.12
C THR A 350 21.82 21.03 -15.47
N TRP A 351 20.97 20.03 -15.44
CA TRP A 351 21.30 18.70 -14.96
C TRP A 351 20.48 17.63 -15.69
N ARG A 352 21.14 16.50 -15.93
CA ARG A 352 20.48 15.26 -16.38
C ARG A 352 21.12 14.09 -15.66
N TYR A 353 20.26 13.20 -15.13
CA TYR A 353 20.73 11.95 -14.55
C TYR A 353 21.45 11.10 -15.61
N GLN A 354 22.59 10.57 -15.23
CA GLN A 354 23.35 9.60 -16.02
C GLN A 354 23.67 8.42 -15.12
N ALA A 355 23.15 7.24 -15.48
CA ALA A 355 23.46 6.02 -14.76
C ALA A 355 24.96 5.72 -14.82
N LYS A 356 25.52 5.28 -13.70
CA LYS A 356 26.91 4.77 -13.68
C LYS A 356 26.96 3.41 -14.35
N GLU A 357 28.12 3.05 -14.86
CA GLU A 357 28.33 1.72 -15.43
C GLU A 357 28.01 0.63 -14.39
N GLY A 358 27.16 -0.35 -14.77
CA GLY A 358 26.72 -1.42 -13.88
C GLY A 358 25.70 -1.01 -12.79
N GLU A 359 25.25 0.24 -12.76
CA GLU A 359 24.26 0.69 -11.77
C GLU A 359 22.91 0.05 -12.03
N ALA A 360 22.41 -0.69 -11.03
CA ALA A 360 21.08 -1.25 -11.07
C ALA A 360 20.02 -0.18 -10.84
N ASN A 361 18.96 -0.18 -11.65
CA ASN A 361 17.82 0.73 -11.50
C ASN A 361 16.48 -0.04 -11.35
N ASP A 362 16.53 -1.34 -11.06
CA ASP A 362 15.35 -2.15 -10.74
C ASP A 362 14.91 -1.87 -9.31
N GLY A 363 14.01 -0.89 -9.14
CA GLY A 363 13.49 -0.47 -7.84
C GLY A 363 12.84 -1.61 -7.06
N HIS A 364 12.17 -2.54 -7.73
CA HIS A 364 11.55 -3.69 -7.07
C HIS A 364 12.57 -4.64 -6.42
N ARG A 365 13.75 -4.79 -7.00
CA ARG A 365 14.85 -5.53 -6.37
C ARG A 365 15.54 -4.67 -5.30
N LEU A 366 15.76 -3.42 -5.61
CA LEU A 366 16.51 -2.50 -4.74
C LEU A 366 15.79 -2.21 -3.42
N GLU A 367 14.44 -2.22 -3.37
CA GLU A 367 13.68 -1.97 -2.14
C GLU A 367 13.87 -3.07 -1.09
N HIS A 368 14.17 -4.30 -1.48
CA HIS A 368 14.44 -5.40 -0.55
C HIS A 368 15.80 -5.29 0.14
N ILE A 369 16.80 -4.67 -0.49
CA ILE A 369 18.17 -4.60 0.05
C ILE A 369 18.21 -3.87 1.40
N PRO A 370 17.78 -2.60 1.54
CA PRO A 370 17.80 -1.90 2.82
C PRO A 370 16.85 -2.52 3.85
N PHE A 371 15.75 -3.13 3.43
CA PHE A 371 14.82 -3.81 4.31
C PHE A 371 15.46 -5.02 5.00
N PHE A 372 16.06 -5.94 4.24
CA PHE A 372 16.74 -7.10 4.80
C PHE A 372 18.04 -6.73 5.53
N ASP A 373 18.75 -5.69 5.09
CA ASP A 373 19.89 -5.14 5.84
C ASP A 373 19.46 -4.63 7.21
N ALA A 374 18.34 -3.92 7.28
CA ALA A 374 17.79 -3.43 8.54
C ALA A 374 17.38 -4.56 9.50
N ILE A 375 16.89 -5.69 8.97
CA ILE A 375 16.57 -6.89 9.78
C ILE A 375 17.86 -7.51 10.33
N ARG A 376 18.86 -7.76 9.47
CA ARG A 376 20.14 -8.39 9.83
C ARG A 376 20.92 -7.60 10.88
N HIS A 377 20.90 -6.27 10.77
CA HIS A 377 21.70 -5.38 11.62
C HIS A 377 20.85 -4.61 12.64
N ASN A 378 19.59 -4.99 12.80
CA ASN A 378 18.63 -4.33 13.71
C ASN A 378 18.56 -2.80 13.56
N LYS A 379 18.68 -2.30 12.33
CA LYS A 379 18.58 -0.87 12.02
C LYS A 379 17.11 -0.43 11.98
N PRO A 380 16.77 0.83 12.31
CA PRO A 380 15.42 1.34 12.11
C PRO A 380 15.02 1.29 10.63
N HIS A 381 13.82 0.75 10.34
CA HIS A 381 13.22 0.78 9.00
C HIS A 381 11.71 0.62 9.10
N ASN A 382 10.96 1.69 8.87
CA ASN A 382 9.49 1.63 8.88
C ASN A 382 8.91 2.65 7.90
N GLU A 383 8.37 2.16 6.80
CA GLU A 383 7.78 2.95 5.72
C GLU A 383 6.24 2.97 5.76
N ALA A 384 5.62 2.28 6.74
CA ALA A 384 4.17 2.08 6.77
C ALA A 384 3.38 3.40 6.83
N GLU A 385 3.84 4.37 7.62
CA GLU A 385 3.19 5.68 7.74
C GLU A 385 3.22 6.44 6.41
N ARG A 386 4.39 6.49 5.74
CA ARG A 386 4.53 7.10 4.40
C ARG A 386 3.62 6.41 3.40
N GLY A 387 3.66 5.06 3.35
CA GLY A 387 2.81 4.27 2.48
C GLY A 387 1.32 4.51 2.69
N ALA A 388 0.88 4.62 3.96
CA ALA A 388 -0.50 4.94 4.31
C ALA A 388 -0.91 6.35 3.86
N LYS A 389 -0.06 7.36 4.07
CA LYS A 389 -0.34 8.74 3.67
C LYS A 389 -0.36 8.90 2.14
N SER A 390 0.56 8.26 1.42
CA SER A 390 0.53 8.26 -0.05
C SER A 390 -0.69 7.51 -0.61
N THR A 391 -1.09 6.42 0.04
CA THR A 391 -2.34 5.73 -0.31
C THR A 391 -3.56 6.61 -0.04
N LEU A 392 -3.61 7.33 1.08
CA LEU A 392 -4.70 8.27 1.40
C LEU A 392 -4.80 9.39 0.37
N THR A 393 -3.67 9.92 -0.11
CA THR A 393 -3.66 10.92 -1.20
C THR A 393 -4.42 10.38 -2.44
N ALA A 394 -4.18 9.15 -2.84
CA ALA A 394 -4.87 8.54 -3.97
C ALA A 394 -6.37 8.26 -3.68
N ILE A 395 -6.70 7.82 -2.46
CA ILE A 395 -8.08 7.60 -2.01
C ILE A 395 -8.88 8.91 -2.01
N MET A 396 -8.30 10.03 -1.55
CA MET A 396 -8.93 11.36 -1.64
C MET A 396 -9.34 11.70 -3.08
N GLY A 397 -8.43 11.47 -4.03
CA GLY A 397 -8.72 11.72 -5.45
C GLY A 397 -9.86 10.86 -5.99
N ARG A 398 -9.93 9.58 -5.60
CA ARG A 398 -11.08 8.74 -5.92
C ARG A 398 -12.37 9.27 -5.29
N MET A 399 -12.35 9.62 -4.00
CA MET A 399 -13.51 10.17 -3.31
C MET A 399 -14.04 11.43 -3.99
N ALA A 400 -13.13 12.35 -4.33
CA ALA A 400 -13.49 13.60 -5.02
C ALA A 400 -14.12 13.34 -6.39
N THR A 401 -13.56 12.45 -7.18
CA THR A 401 -14.07 12.14 -8.52
C THR A 401 -15.36 11.31 -8.49
N TYR A 402 -15.50 10.39 -7.53
CA TYR A 402 -16.72 9.57 -7.37
C TYR A 402 -17.90 10.38 -6.83
N GLY A 403 -17.64 11.26 -5.86
CA GLY A 403 -18.68 12.10 -5.24
C GLY A 403 -18.96 13.39 -6.03
N GLY A 404 -18.00 13.87 -6.84
CA GLY A 404 -18.10 15.16 -7.53
C GLY A 404 -18.05 16.36 -6.58
N GLN A 405 -17.43 16.19 -5.39
CA GLN A 405 -17.29 17.23 -4.37
C GLN A 405 -15.81 17.36 -3.96
N PRO A 406 -15.38 18.55 -3.50
CA PRO A 406 -14.09 18.70 -2.85
C PRO A 406 -13.99 17.78 -1.62
N VAL A 407 -12.78 17.28 -1.35
CA VAL A 407 -12.49 16.39 -0.23
C VAL A 407 -11.25 16.92 0.50
N THR A 408 -11.35 17.11 1.81
CA THR A 408 -10.21 17.43 2.66
C THR A 408 -9.50 16.17 3.15
N TRP A 409 -8.24 16.32 3.55
CA TRP A 409 -7.46 15.24 4.16
C TRP A 409 -8.17 14.62 5.36
N GLU A 410 -8.71 15.48 6.24
CA GLU A 410 -9.39 15.05 7.46
C GLU A 410 -10.69 14.29 7.17
N GLU A 411 -11.48 14.74 6.19
CA GLU A 411 -12.68 14.02 5.75
C GLU A 411 -12.34 12.64 5.22
N ALA A 412 -11.33 12.53 4.35
CA ALA A 412 -10.90 11.26 3.79
C ALA A 412 -10.36 10.30 4.87
N LEU A 413 -9.52 10.82 5.78
CA LEU A 413 -8.95 10.04 6.88
C LEU A 413 -10.03 9.54 7.85
N ASN A 414 -11.02 10.39 8.16
CA ASN A 414 -12.08 10.09 9.14
C ASN A 414 -13.34 9.48 8.50
N SER A 415 -13.36 9.30 7.19
CA SER A 415 -14.47 8.65 6.48
C SER A 415 -14.85 7.32 7.14
N LYS A 416 -16.15 7.06 7.23
CA LYS A 416 -16.72 5.82 7.75
C LYS A 416 -17.08 4.83 6.63
N LEU A 417 -16.88 5.24 5.38
CA LEU A 417 -17.16 4.39 4.22
C LEU A 417 -16.18 3.22 4.17
N ASP A 418 -16.65 2.06 4.62
CA ASP A 418 -15.93 0.80 4.56
C ASP A 418 -16.35 0.04 3.28
N LEU A 419 -15.38 -0.18 2.40
CA LEU A 419 -15.62 -0.88 1.13
C LEU A 419 -15.59 -2.41 1.29
N MET A 420 -15.02 -2.93 2.38
CA MET A 420 -14.89 -4.37 2.57
C MET A 420 -16.24 -5.05 2.78
N PRO A 421 -16.41 -6.30 2.32
CA PRO A 421 -17.59 -7.08 2.64
C PRO A 421 -17.62 -7.42 4.14
N GLU A 422 -18.81 -7.61 4.69
CA GLU A 422 -19.00 -7.96 6.12
C GLU A 422 -18.35 -9.31 6.49
N ARG A 423 -18.29 -10.22 5.54
CA ARG A 423 -17.74 -11.57 5.73
C ARG A 423 -16.90 -11.97 4.52
N LEU A 424 -15.75 -12.57 4.78
CA LEU A 424 -14.86 -13.14 3.77
C LEU A 424 -15.08 -14.66 3.70
N ALA A 425 -15.90 -15.08 2.75
CA ALA A 425 -16.17 -16.48 2.46
C ALA A 425 -16.63 -16.62 1.00
N TRP A 426 -16.49 -17.81 0.42
CA TRP A 426 -16.82 -18.05 -0.98
C TRP A 426 -18.30 -17.82 -1.31
N ASP A 427 -19.18 -18.03 -0.36
CA ASP A 427 -20.64 -17.80 -0.46
C ASP A 427 -21.06 -16.39 -0.01
N ALA A 428 -20.14 -15.56 0.45
CA ALA A 428 -20.43 -14.17 0.82
C ALA A 428 -20.64 -13.31 -0.43
N ALA A 429 -21.54 -12.33 -0.31
CA ALA A 429 -21.78 -11.37 -1.37
C ALA A 429 -20.96 -10.10 -1.13
N PRO A 430 -19.99 -9.75 -2.00
CA PRO A 430 -19.38 -8.42 -1.99
C PRO A 430 -20.43 -7.32 -2.17
N LYS A 431 -20.13 -6.10 -1.70
CA LYS A 431 -21.06 -4.96 -1.79
C LYS A 431 -21.43 -4.62 -3.24
N PRO A 432 -20.51 -4.53 -4.22
CA PRO A 432 -20.91 -4.34 -5.61
C PRO A 432 -21.51 -5.64 -6.16
N LYS A 433 -22.75 -5.54 -6.66
CA LYS A 433 -23.49 -6.63 -7.30
C LYS A 433 -23.90 -6.21 -8.70
N PRO A 434 -23.87 -7.12 -9.68
CA PRO A 434 -24.35 -6.81 -11.03
C PRO A 434 -25.85 -6.57 -11.03
N GLY A 435 -26.29 -5.68 -11.90
CA GLY A 435 -27.71 -5.50 -12.24
C GLY A 435 -28.24 -6.65 -13.09
N PRO A 436 -29.54 -6.60 -13.47
CA PRO A 436 -30.19 -7.63 -14.30
C PRO A 436 -29.53 -7.81 -15.67
N ASP A 437 -28.87 -6.77 -16.20
CA ASP A 437 -28.11 -6.75 -17.45
C ASP A 437 -26.67 -7.28 -17.30
N GLY A 438 -26.30 -7.74 -16.10
CA GLY A 438 -24.94 -8.22 -15.75
C GLY A 438 -23.92 -7.12 -15.52
N ARG A 439 -24.27 -5.83 -15.68
CA ARG A 439 -23.36 -4.70 -15.45
C ARG A 439 -23.36 -4.31 -13.98
N TYR A 440 -22.19 -3.90 -13.50
CA TYR A 440 -22.07 -3.35 -12.15
C TYR A 440 -22.48 -1.88 -12.12
N PRO A 441 -23.24 -1.44 -11.10
CA PRO A 441 -23.42 -0.02 -10.85
C PRO A 441 -22.06 0.60 -10.51
N TYR A 442 -21.82 1.78 -11.04
CA TYR A 442 -20.60 2.57 -10.77
C TYR A 442 -20.95 3.94 -10.22
N ALA A 443 -19.98 4.62 -9.65
CA ALA A 443 -20.18 5.93 -9.05
C ALA A 443 -20.72 6.96 -10.09
N ILE A 444 -21.64 7.79 -9.65
CA ILE A 444 -22.19 8.90 -10.43
C ILE A 444 -21.88 10.19 -9.67
N PRO A 445 -20.98 11.05 -10.18
CA PRO A 445 -20.65 12.32 -9.54
C PRO A 445 -21.90 13.16 -9.26
N GLY A 446 -21.99 13.75 -8.08
CA GLY A 446 -23.15 14.50 -7.62
C GLY A 446 -24.30 13.64 -7.06
N ARG A 447 -24.21 12.31 -7.14
CA ARG A 447 -25.20 11.38 -6.57
C ARG A 447 -24.59 10.37 -5.61
N THR A 448 -23.37 9.91 -5.88
CA THR A 448 -22.69 8.90 -5.06
C THR A 448 -22.13 9.54 -3.79
N VAL A 449 -22.46 8.98 -2.64
CA VAL A 449 -21.80 9.30 -1.36
C VAL A 449 -20.46 8.57 -1.34
N ALA A 450 -19.37 9.32 -1.39
CA ALA A 450 -18.01 8.78 -1.49
C ALA A 450 -17.15 9.02 -0.22
N LEU A 451 -17.75 9.64 0.83
CA LEU A 451 -17.15 9.95 2.13
C LEU A 451 -17.80 9.17 3.26
#